data_a7bba68efb80947d27325d5431ebb005
#
_entry.id   a7bba68efb80947d27325d5431ebb005
#
_cell.length_a   1.000
_cell.length_b   1.000
_cell.length_c   1.000
_cell.angle_alpha   90.00
_cell.angle_beta   90.00
_cell.angle_gamma   90.00
#
_symmetry.space_group_name_H-M   'P 1'
#
loop_
_entity.id
_entity.type
_entity.pdbx_description
1 polymer ?
#
loop_
_entity_poly.entity_id
_entity_poly.type
_entity_poly.pdbx_seq_one_letter_code
_entity_poly.pdbx_strand_id
1 'polypeptide(L)'
;ETDDKIVIFGEHDYRFDVPKSKITFVGRNVILGMDWDELFKYKVDKNTPLPTGEPVDKLAREEHDIIQKRKKDEDKKKNPDKTSEVIIKRMIEDNDSASGNLEGKNILDLDTLSTQRQDRFWDALKERYQYNTSIKRGQDFLRKHVSSKISLVIMFVDLVGSTKMSMTLPADKLVTIIRAFSHEMSSVVESYDGFVLKYVGDAVIAFFPSGFNKYLTCDKAVRCAESMITVVTTGLNPILSKYDYPALKLKIGIDEGENVVVQYGYDRSSQIDILGYTMNVTAKITSITGPNKISVGENVYKLLHPNTQERFELVSNLGDDWRYVAPDTGKIYKVYTFK
;
A
#
# COMPACT_ATOMS: atom_id res chain seq x y z
N GLU A 1 10.23 20.87 -22.18
CA GLU A 1 11.25 20.07 -22.87
C GLU A 1 11.84 20.88 -24.01
N THR A 2 13.16 20.86 -24.17
CA THR A 2 13.87 21.42 -25.30
C THR A 2 14.63 20.31 -26.04
N ASP A 3 15.29 20.57 -27.14
CA ASP A 3 16.02 19.55 -27.91
C ASP A 3 17.08 18.80 -27.09
N ASP A 4 17.67 19.44 -26.09
CA ASP A 4 18.80 18.92 -25.31
C ASP A 4 18.58 18.88 -23.79
N LYS A 5 17.52 19.50 -23.26
CA LYS A 5 17.27 19.63 -21.81
C LYS A 5 15.81 19.44 -21.44
N ILE A 6 15.57 19.01 -20.19
CA ILE A 6 14.27 19.02 -19.51
C ILE A 6 14.34 19.97 -18.32
N VAL A 7 13.35 20.84 -18.21
CA VAL A 7 13.18 21.75 -17.08
C VAL A 7 12.33 21.07 -16.03
N ILE A 8 12.87 20.93 -14.82
CA ILE A 8 12.21 20.31 -13.68
C ILE A 8 11.98 21.39 -12.61
N PHE A 9 10.75 21.47 -12.11
CA PHE A 9 10.41 22.32 -10.98
C PHE A 9 10.31 21.45 -9.72
N GLY A 10 11.11 21.77 -8.71
CA GLY A 10 11.10 21.12 -7.40
C GLY A 10 10.32 21.92 -6.37
N GLU A 11 10.15 21.35 -5.18
CA GLU A 11 9.61 22.07 -4.02
C GLU A 11 10.49 23.29 -3.67
N HIS A 12 9.91 24.28 -3.00
CA HIS A 12 10.56 25.54 -2.62
C HIS A 12 11.03 26.42 -3.80
N ASP A 13 10.30 26.41 -4.93
CA ASP A 13 10.60 27.22 -6.10
C ASP A 13 11.97 26.90 -6.76
N TYR A 14 12.54 25.72 -6.54
CA TYR A 14 13.75 25.31 -7.23
C TYR A 14 13.45 24.93 -8.68
N ARG A 15 14.31 25.36 -9.57
CA ARG A 15 14.31 24.96 -10.98
C ARG A 15 15.62 24.32 -11.34
N PHE A 16 15.56 23.25 -12.12
CA PHE A 16 16.73 22.51 -12.64
C PHE A 16 16.58 22.34 -14.14
N ASP A 17 17.59 22.74 -14.89
CA ASP A 17 17.68 22.55 -16.34
C ASP A 17 18.58 21.34 -16.61
N VAL A 18 18.00 20.13 -16.63
CA VAL A 18 18.72 18.86 -16.68
C VAL A 18 18.93 18.41 -18.12
N PRO A 19 20.18 18.08 -18.54
CA PRO A 19 20.45 17.51 -19.86
C PRO A 19 19.72 16.17 -20.07
N LYS A 20 19.16 15.95 -21.26
CA LYS A 20 18.49 14.69 -21.60
C LYS A 20 19.39 13.46 -21.44
N SER A 21 20.70 13.60 -21.63
CA SER A 21 21.67 12.51 -21.41
C SER A 21 21.74 12.00 -19.96
N LYS A 22 21.21 12.77 -19.01
CA LYS A 22 21.14 12.42 -17.58
C LYS A 22 19.76 11.91 -17.15
N ILE A 23 18.87 11.73 -18.10
CA ILE A 23 17.50 11.29 -17.85
C ILE A 23 17.33 9.89 -18.42
N THR A 24 16.91 8.96 -17.56
CA THR A 24 16.77 7.54 -17.92
C THR A 24 15.41 7.23 -18.54
N PHE A 25 14.37 8.00 -18.14
CA PHE A 25 13.02 7.78 -18.62
C PHE A 25 12.20 9.08 -18.59
N VAL A 26 11.42 9.31 -19.65
CA VAL A 26 10.44 10.41 -19.75
C VAL A 26 9.09 9.81 -20.07
N GLY A 27 8.13 10.03 -19.19
CA GLY A 27 6.76 9.57 -19.30
C GLY A 27 5.94 10.27 -18.21
N ARG A 28 5.08 9.57 -17.52
CA ARG A 28 4.40 10.12 -16.32
C ARG A 28 5.37 10.51 -15.21
N ASN A 29 6.55 9.87 -15.15
CA ASN A 29 7.61 10.17 -14.20
C ASN A 29 8.92 10.37 -14.96
N VAL A 30 9.64 11.43 -14.62
CA VAL A 30 11.01 11.65 -15.09
C VAL A 30 11.94 10.96 -14.11
N ILE A 31 12.68 9.96 -14.58
CA ILE A 31 13.69 9.26 -13.78
C ILE A 31 15.05 9.84 -14.12
N LEU A 32 15.72 10.40 -13.12
CA LEU A 32 17.06 10.96 -13.24
C LEU A 32 18.10 9.85 -13.00
N GLY A 33 19.08 9.74 -13.88
CA GLY A 33 20.23 8.86 -13.71
C GLY A 33 21.32 9.48 -12.83
N MET A 34 20.94 10.25 -11.78
CA MET A 34 21.85 10.96 -10.91
C MET A 34 21.30 11.03 -9.47
N ASP A 35 22.18 11.28 -8.51
CA ASP A 35 21.81 11.57 -7.13
C ASP A 35 21.39 13.03 -6.91
N TRP A 36 20.96 13.34 -5.69
CA TRP A 36 20.49 14.69 -5.32
C TRP A 36 21.59 15.75 -5.38
N ASP A 37 22.81 15.41 -4.99
CA ASP A 37 23.94 16.33 -5.00
C ASP A 37 24.38 16.67 -6.43
N GLU A 38 24.30 15.71 -7.34
CA GLU A 38 24.56 15.94 -8.77
C GLU A 38 23.45 16.79 -9.40
N LEU A 39 22.20 16.62 -9.02
CA LEU A 39 21.05 17.40 -9.51
C LEU A 39 21.22 18.90 -9.20
N PHE A 40 21.75 19.24 -8.01
CA PHE A 40 21.96 20.63 -7.61
C PHE A 40 22.96 21.39 -8.51
N LYS A 41 23.82 20.70 -9.25
CA LYS A 41 24.71 21.34 -10.25
C LYS A 41 23.94 21.92 -11.42
N TYR A 42 22.72 21.48 -11.66
CA TYR A 42 21.84 21.95 -12.74
C TYR A 42 20.80 22.94 -12.26
N LYS A 43 20.89 23.40 -11.02
CA LYS A 43 20.00 24.41 -10.45
C LYS A 43 20.21 25.74 -11.16
N VAL A 44 19.12 26.38 -11.59
CA VAL A 44 19.12 27.70 -12.23
C VAL A 44 18.42 28.73 -11.37
N ASP A 45 18.76 30.00 -11.59
CA ASP A 45 18.09 31.10 -10.92
C ASP A 45 16.61 31.17 -11.31
N LYS A 46 15.76 31.50 -10.35
CA LYS A 46 14.32 31.62 -10.50
C LYS A 46 13.90 32.59 -11.64
N ASN A 47 14.71 33.64 -11.87
CA ASN A 47 14.44 34.67 -12.87
C ASN A 47 14.99 34.33 -14.27
N THR A 48 15.68 33.20 -14.42
CA THR A 48 16.18 32.76 -15.72
C THR A 48 15.00 32.50 -16.67
N PRO A 49 14.98 33.11 -17.90
CA PRO A 49 13.89 32.84 -18.84
C PRO A 49 13.72 31.35 -19.11
N LEU A 50 12.47 30.90 -19.21
CA LEU A 50 12.17 29.52 -19.60
C LEU A 50 12.69 29.26 -21.02
N PRO A 51 13.39 28.13 -21.27
CA PRO A 51 13.73 27.76 -22.61
C PRO A 51 12.49 27.55 -23.46
N THR A 52 12.55 27.90 -24.73
CA THR A 52 11.46 27.63 -25.68
C THR A 52 11.42 26.13 -25.96
N GLY A 53 10.29 25.49 -25.61
CA GLY A 53 10.08 24.06 -25.81
C GLY A 53 8.65 23.67 -25.42
N GLU A 54 8.24 22.44 -25.74
CA GLU A 54 6.90 21.94 -25.41
C GLU A 54 6.85 21.37 -23.99
N PRO A 55 5.73 21.53 -23.26
CA PRO A 55 5.52 20.88 -21.97
C PRO A 55 5.53 19.35 -22.13
N VAL A 56 6.22 18.65 -21.22
CA VAL A 56 6.31 17.17 -21.23
C VAL A 56 4.95 16.51 -21.10
N ASP A 57 4.03 17.09 -20.37
CA ASP A 57 2.64 16.61 -20.23
C ASP A 57 1.86 16.63 -21.56
N LYS A 58 2.20 17.49 -22.50
CA LYS A 58 1.56 17.50 -23.82
C LYS A 58 1.96 16.26 -24.62
N LEU A 59 3.25 15.92 -24.61
CA LEU A 59 3.78 14.72 -25.27
C LEU A 59 3.20 13.43 -24.62
N ALA A 60 3.10 13.40 -23.30
CA ALA A 60 2.49 12.26 -22.59
C ALA A 60 1.00 12.10 -22.92
N ARG A 61 0.26 13.19 -23.13
CA ARG A 61 -1.14 13.14 -23.58
C ARG A 61 -1.27 12.65 -25.01
N GLU A 62 -0.42 13.13 -25.91
CA GLU A 62 -0.42 12.68 -27.31
C GLU A 62 -0.08 11.19 -27.44
N GLU A 63 0.88 10.69 -26.67
CA GLU A 63 1.18 9.25 -26.62
C GLU A 63 0.01 8.43 -26.05
N HIS A 64 -0.64 8.94 -25.01
CA HIS A 64 -1.84 8.32 -24.45
C HIS A 64 -2.98 8.25 -25.45
N ASP A 65 -3.24 9.34 -26.19
CA ASP A 65 -4.29 9.40 -27.22
C ASP A 65 -4.00 8.47 -28.40
N ILE A 66 -2.73 8.31 -28.78
CA ILE A 66 -2.30 7.36 -29.82
C ILE A 66 -2.55 5.91 -29.36
N ILE A 67 -2.22 5.58 -28.10
CA ILE A 67 -2.45 4.24 -27.53
C ILE A 67 -3.95 3.95 -27.43
N GLN A 68 -4.76 4.89 -26.98
CA GLN A 68 -6.21 4.77 -26.92
C GLN A 68 -6.85 4.62 -28.30
N LYS A 69 -6.33 5.33 -29.29
CA LYS A 69 -6.80 5.23 -30.67
C LYS A 69 -6.48 3.85 -31.27
N ARG A 70 -5.27 3.33 -31.05
CA ARG A 70 -4.88 1.96 -31.47
C ARG A 70 -5.75 0.89 -30.81
N LYS A 71 -6.02 0.98 -29.51
CA LYS A 71 -6.94 0.07 -28.81
C LYS A 71 -8.36 0.11 -29.39
N LYS A 72 -8.90 1.31 -29.67
CA LYS A 72 -10.22 1.47 -30.30
C LYS A 72 -10.28 0.90 -31.74
N ASP A 73 -9.20 0.99 -32.50
CA ASP A 73 -9.12 0.46 -33.86
C ASP A 73 -8.95 -1.06 -33.88
N GLU A 74 -8.26 -1.64 -32.88
CA GLU A 74 -8.19 -3.10 -32.68
C GLU A 74 -9.53 -3.69 -32.23
N ASP A 75 -10.28 -3.00 -31.37
CA ASP A 75 -11.60 -3.42 -30.93
C ASP A 75 -12.64 -3.32 -32.08
N LYS A 76 -12.55 -2.30 -32.95
CA LYS A 76 -13.39 -2.20 -34.15
C LYS A 76 -13.15 -3.30 -35.19
N LYS A 77 -11.93 -3.85 -35.23
CA LYS A 77 -11.60 -4.97 -36.13
C LYS A 77 -12.12 -6.32 -35.62
N LYS A 78 -12.49 -6.41 -34.34
CA LYS A 78 -12.92 -7.67 -33.71
C LYS A 78 -14.42 -7.91 -33.65
N ASN A 79 -15.29 -6.91 -33.81
CA ASN A 79 -16.76 -7.16 -33.95
C ASN A 79 -17.58 -5.92 -34.34
N PRO A 80 -18.33 -5.96 -35.46
CA PRO A 80 -19.28 -4.93 -35.82
C PRO A 80 -20.72 -5.35 -35.51
N ASP A 81 -21.20 -5.43 -34.38
CA ASP A 81 -22.61 -5.49 -33.97
C ASP A 81 -22.81 -6.30 -32.69
N LYS A 82 -23.01 -5.61 -31.61
CA LYS A 82 -23.95 -6.02 -30.55
C LYS A 82 -24.12 -4.93 -29.49
N THR A 83 -25.37 -4.67 -29.21
CA THR A 83 -26.06 -3.67 -28.41
C THR A 83 -25.58 -3.52 -26.94
N SER A 84 -25.96 -2.40 -26.38
CA SER A 84 -25.61 -1.85 -25.03
C SER A 84 -25.59 -2.85 -23.85
N GLU A 85 -26.35 -3.93 -23.89
CA GLU A 85 -26.35 -4.96 -22.85
C GLU A 85 -25.05 -5.78 -22.77
N VAL A 86 -24.34 -5.92 -23.89
CA VAL A 86 -23.02 -6.60 -23.94
C VAL A 86 -21.93 -5.70 -23.35
N ILE A 87 -22.11 -4.38 -23.44
CA ILE A 87 -21.16 -3.40 -22.87
C ILE A 87 -21.24 -3.43 -21.35
N ILE A 88 -22.44 -3.51 -20.78
CA ILE A 88 -22.64 -3.59 -19.33
C ILE A 88 -22.12 -4.92 -18.78
N LYS A 89 -22.35 -6.03 -19.48
CA LYS A 89 -21.84 -7.36 -19.09
C LYS A 89 -20.31 -7.44 -19.18
N ARG A 90 -19.70 -6.84 -20.23
CA ARG A 90 -18.25 -6.70 -20.34
C ARG A 90 -17.63 -5.77 -19.29
N MET A 91 -18.29 -4.67 -18.91
CA MET A 91 -17.83 -3.82 -17.82
C MET A 91 -17.81 -4.54 -16.46
N ILE A 92 -18.64 -5.56 -16.29
CA ILE A 92 -18.66 -6.42 -15.10
C ILE A 92 -17.58 -7.50 -15.20
N GLU A 93 -17.38 -8.10 -16.38
CA GLU A 93 -16.40 -9.18 -16.63
C GLU A 93 -14.95 -8.64 -16.78
N ASP A 94 -14.76 -7.42 -17.32
CA ASP A 94 -13.44 -6.78 -17.46
C ASP A 94 -12.90 -6.22 -16.11
N ASN A 95 -13.74 -6.05 -15.09
CA ASN A 95 -13.28 -5.77 -13.72
C ASN A 95 -12.62 -6.97 -13.04
N ASP A 96 -12.90 -8.19 -13.50
CA ASP A 96 -12.25 -9.41 -12.98
C ASP A 96 -10.88 -9.70 -13.65
N SER A 97 -10.59 -9.07 -14.79
CA SER A 97 -9.33 -9.29 -15.55
C SER A 97 -8.30 -8.18 -15.41
N ALA A 98 -8.63 -7.07 -14.74
CA ALA A 98 -7.76 -5.88 -14.63
C ALA A 98 -6.82 -5.92 -13.42
N SER A 99 -6.05 -6.97 -13.27
CA SER A 99 -4.85 -6.95 -12.43
C SER A 99 -3.63 -6.43 -13.22
N GLY A 100 -3.76 -5.27 -13.85
CA GLY A 100 -2.65 -4.82 -14.68
C GLY A 100 -2.70 -3.42 -15.27
N ASN A 101 -3.40 -2.45 -14.68
CA ASN A 101 -3.15 -1.05 -15.06
C ASN A 101 -3.57 -0.10 -13.94
N LEU A 102 -2.56 0.47 -13.30
CA LEU A 102 -2.67 1.57 -12.34
C LEU A 102 -2.89 2.89 -13.08
N GLU A 103 -4.05 3.08 -13.71
CA GLU A 103 -4.43 4.36 -14.29
C GLU A 103 -5.78 4.82 -13.75
N GLY A 104 -5.74 5.93 -13.00
CA GLY A 104 -6.94 6.68 -12.63
C GLY A 104 -7.85 5.97 -11.63
N LYS A 105 -7.31 5.49 -10.50
CA LYS A 105 -8.18 5.15 -9.37
C LYS A 105 -8.80 6.44 -8.86
N ASN A 106 -10.07 6.68 -9.23
CA ASN A 106 -10.94 7.57 -8.49
C ASN A 106 -10.79 7.20 -7.01
N ILE A 107 -10.63 8.19 -6.15
CA ILE A 107 -10.74 8.01 -4.70
C ILE A 107 -12.15 7.48 -4.49
N LEU A 108 -12.29 6.16 -4.38
CA LEU A 108 -13.58 5.54 -4.08
C LEU A 108 -14.02 6.07 -2.73
N ASP A 109 -15.20 6.64 -2.69
CA ASP A 109 -15.86 7.01 -1.47
C ASP A 109 -15.90 5.82 -0.51
N LEU A 110 -15.71 6.09 0.78
CA LEU A 110 -15.61 5.07 1.83
C LEU A 110 -16.85 4.15 1.87
N ASP A 111 -18.03 4.71 1.57
CA ASP A 111 -19.30 3.97 1.53
C ASP A 111 -19.37 3.03 0.34
N THR A 112 -18.92 3.46 -0.84
CA THR A 112 -18.82 2.62 -2.04
C THR A 112 -17.81 1.49 -1.83
N LEU A 113 -16.66 1.78 -1.21
CA LEU A 113 -15.65 0.78 -0.87
C LEU A 113 -16.22 -0.25 0.13
N SER A 114 -16.97 0.20 1.12
CA SER A 114 -17.60 -0.66 2.13
C SER A 114 -18.64 -1.61 1.51
N THR A 115 -19.48 -1.11 0.62
CA THR A 115 -20.53 -1.92 -0.04
C THR A 115 -19.92 -2.98 -0.96
N GLN A 116 -18.96 -2.63 -1.81
CA GLN A 116 -18.26 -3.59 -2.67
C GLN A 116 -17.54 -4.69 -1.89
N ARG A 117 -17.05 -4.36 -0.67
CA ARG A 117 -16.41 -5.34 0.19
C ARG A 117 -17.38 -6.24 0.91
N GLN A 118 -18.58 -5.75 1.20
CA GLN A 118 -19.65 -6.59 1.75
C GLN A 118 -20.02 -7.73 0.77
N ASP A 119 -20.17 -7.41 -0.52
CA ASP A 119 -20.53 -8.41 -1.53
C ASP A 119 -19.45 -9.48 -1.67
N ARG A 120 -18.16 -9.08 -1.75
CA ARG A 120 -17.04 -10.02 -1.81
C ARG A 120 -16.92 -10.91 -0.58
N PHE A 121 -17.05 -10.33 0.60
CA PHE A 121 -17.03 -11.10 1.85
C PHE A 121 -18.19 -12.07 1.92
N TRP A 122 -19.36 -11.64 1.42
CA TRP A 122 -20.55 -12.47 1.32
C TRP A 122 -20.36 -13.67 0.39
N ASP A 123 -19.75 -13.47 -0.77
CA ASP A 123 -19.42 -14.56 -1.69
C ASP A 123 -18.38 -15.52 -1.09
N ALA A 124 -17.43 -15.01 -0.33
CA ALA A 124 -16.47 -15.84 0.40
C ALA A 124 -17.15 -16.71 1.47
N LEU A 125 -18.08 -16.15 2.23
CA LEU A 125 -18.87 -16.92 3.22
C LEU A 125 -19.73 -18.00 2.58
N LYS A 126 -20.11 -17.86 1.31
CA LYS A 126 -20.85 -18.84 0.53
C LYS A 126 -19.99 -19.83 -0.25
N GLU A 127 -18.69 -19.89 0.05
CA GLU A 127 -17.71 -20.74 -0.65
C GLU A 127 -17.52 -20.40 -2.16
N ARG A 128 -17.94 -19.22 -2.61
CA ARG A 128 -17.77 -18.73 -3.99
C ARG A 128 -16.52 -17.92 -4.21
N TYR A 129 -15.64 -17.90 -3.22
CA TYR A 129 -14.48 -17.04 -3.19
C TYR A 129 -13.32 -17.52 -4.05
N GLN A 130 -12.82 -16.68 -4.95
CA GLN A 130 -11.57 -16.90 -5.66
C GLN A 130 -10.41 -16.23 -4.94
N TYR A 131 -9.41 -17.03 -4.55
CA TYR A 131 -8.25 -16.55 -3.80
C TYR A 131 -7.40 -15.62 -4.66
N ASN A 132 -7.20 -14.39 -4.22
CA ASN A 132 -6.35 -13.42 -4.91
C ASN A 132 -4.87 -13.61 -4.53
N THR A 133 -3.97 -13.45 -5.49
CA THR A 133 -2.54 -13.70 -5.35
C THR A 133 -1.76 -12.48 -4.84
N SER A 134 -2.32 -11.74 -3.88
CA SER A 134 -1.70 -10.51 -3.30
C SER A 134 -0.26 -10.70 -2.84
N ILE A 135 0.07 -11.89 -2.29
CA ILE A 135 1.44 -12.23 -1.91
C ILE A 135 2.41 -12.19 -3.10
N LYS A 136 1.99 -12.66 -4.27
CA LYS A 136 2.86 -12.69 -5.46
C LYS A 136 3.37 -11.31 -5.82
N ARG A 137 2.49 -10.30 -5.78
CA ARG A 137 2.86 -8.91 -6.06
C ARG A 137 3.94 -8.40 -5.08
N GLY A 138 3.81 -8.73 -3.79
CA GLY A 138 4.80 -8.40 -2.77
C GLY A 138 6.13 -9.12 -3.00
N GLN A 139 6.09 -10.42 -3.29
CA GLN A 139 7.27 -11.23 -3.61
C GLN A 139 7.99 -10.72 -4.87
N ASP A 140 7.26 -10.35 -5.91
CA ASP A 140 7.84 -9.83 -7.16
C ASP A 140 8.52 -8.46 -6.94
N PHE A 141 7.96 -7.61 -6.07
CA PHE A 141 8.61 -6.37 -5.64
C PHE A 141 9.91 -6.66 -4.88
N LEU A 142 9.84 -7.49 -3.84
CA LEU A 142 11.00 -7.79 -2.99
C LEU A 142 12.12 -8.51 -3.75
N ARG A 143 11.79 -9.34 -4.74
CA ARG A 143 12.77 -10.06 -5.58
C ARG A 143 13.76 -9.12 -6.26
N LYS A 144 13.32 -7.90 -6.61
CA LYS A 144 14.19 -6.87 -7.20
C LYS A 144 15.16 -6.24 -6.20
N HIS A 145 14.96 -6.49 -4.91
CA HIS A 145 15.71 -5.87 -3.81
C HIS A 145 16.43 -6.89 -2.91
N VAL A 146 16.56 -8.14 -3.36
CA VAL A 146 17.26 -9.18 -2.59
C VAL A 146 18.68 -8.73 -2.24
N SER A 147 19.10 -8.97 -1.00
CA SER A 147 20.37 -8.55 -0.41
C SER A 147 20.57 -7.02 -0.32
N SER A 148 19.52 -6.24 -0.53
CA SER A 148 19.56 -4.77 -0.36
C SER A 148 18.91 -4.36 0.95
N LYS A 149 19.34 -3.20 1.46
CA LYS A 149 18.63 -2.47 2.51
C LYS A 149 17.63 -1.51 1.86
N ILE A 150 16.40 -1.56 2.30
CA ILE A 150 15.34 -0.67 1.82
C ILE A 150 14.55 -0.10 3.00
N SER A 151 14.13 1.16 2.88
CA SER A 151 13.23 1.79 3.85
C SER A 151 11.79 1.39 3.56
N LEU A 152 11.14 0.87 4.58
CA LEU A 152 9.78 0.35 4.51
C LEU A 152 8.95 0.83 5.70
N VAL A 153 7.70 1.16 5.46
CA VAL A 153 6.68 1.15 6.51
C VAL A 153 6.13 -0.27 6.60
N ILE A 154 6.25 -0.88 7.76
CA ILE A 154 5.75 -2.23 8.06
C ILE A 154 4.44 -2.10 8.81
N MET A 155 3.46 -2.92 8.44
CA MET A 155 2.15 -3.00 9.10
C MET A 155 1.82 -4.44 9.46
N PHE A 156 1.47 -4.67 10.71
CA PHE A 156 0.89 -5.92 11.19
C PHE A 156 -0.58 -5.68 11.52
N VAL A 157 -1.44 -6.51 10.99
CA VAL A 157 -2.89 -6.51 11.24
C VAL A 157 -3.26 -7.86 11.84
N ASP A 158 -3.78 -7.86 13.06
CA ASP A 158 -4.05 -9.07 13.84
C ASP A 158 -5.51 -9.07 14.33
N LEU A 159 -6.13 -10.25 14.39
CA LEU A 159 -7.49 -10.43 14.89
C LEU A 159 -7.53 -10.62 16.40
N VAL A 160 -8.32 -9.81 17.06
CA VAL A 160 -8.55 -9.95 18.51
C VAL A 160 -9.36 -11.21 18.79
N GLY A 161 -8.80 -12.10 19.62
CA GLY A 161 -9.54 -13.27 20.10
C GLY A 161 -9.64 -14.42 19.09
N SER A 162 -8.81 -14.48 18.08
CA SER A 162 -8.72 -15.58 17.10
C SER A 162 -8.48 -16.93 17.76
N THR A 163 -7.66 -16.98 18.82
CA THR A 163 -7.48 -18.20 19.64
C THR A 163 -8.79 -18.69 20.24
N LYS A 164 -9.62 -17.77 20.77
CA LYS A 164 -10.95 -18.14 21.30
C LYS A 164 -11.86 -18.65 20.19
N MET A 165 -11.84 -17.98 19.02
CA MET A 165 -12.61 -18.44 17.85
C MET A 165 -12.19 -19.85 17.42
N SER A 166 -10.89 -20.16 17.40
CA SER A 166 -10.40 -21.50 17.04
C SER A 166 -10.80 -22.59 18.03
N MET A 167 -11.09 -22.24 19.28
CA MET A 167 -11.59 -23.18 20.29
C MET A 167 -13.12 -23.37 20.28
N THR A 168 -13.86 -22.42 19.72
CA THR A 168 -15.33 -22.38 19.83
C THR A 168 -16.07 -22.58 18.51
N LEU A 169 -15.44 -22.25 17.39
CA LEU A 169 -16.06 -22.38 16.08
C LEU A 169 -15.67 -23.72 15.40
N PRO A 170 -16.57 -24.32 14.60
CA PRO A 170 -16.21 -25.38 13.68
C PRO A 170 -15.08 -24.95 12.75
N ALA A 171 -14.17 -25.87 12.42
CA ALA A 171 -12.95 -25.56 11.66
C ALA A 171 -13.23 -24.96 10.27
N ASP A 172 -14.24 -25.45 9.57
CA ASP A 172 -14.70 -24.96 8.27
C ASP A 172 -15.15 -23.49 8.35
N LYS A 173 -15.93 -23.15 9.37
CA LYS A 173 -16.39 -21.78 9.61
C LYS A 173 -15.23 -20.84 9.95
N LEU A 174 -14.34 -21.28 10.85
CA LEU A 174 -13.14 -20.51 11.18
C LEU A 174 -12.28 -20.22 9.94
N VAL A 175 -12.00 -21.25 9.13
CA VAL A 175 -11.20 -21.11 7.90
C VAL A 175 -11.86 -20.13 6.93
N THR A 176 -13.18 -20.21 6.76
CA THR A 176 -13.93 -19.30 5.87
C THR A 176 -13.81 -17.85 6.34
N ILE A 177 -14.01 -17.58 7.64
CA ILE A 177 -13.86 -16.24 8.21
C ILE A 177 -12.44 -15.71 8.01
N ILE A 178 -11.41 -16.49 8.36
CA ILE A 178 -10.02 -16.08 8.27
C ILE A 178 -9.62 -15.80 6.82
N ARG A 179 -10.03 -16.65 5.86
CA ARG A 179 -9.75 -16.43 4.43
C ARG A 179 -10.41 -15.17 3.91
N ALA A 180 -11.69 -14.97 4.18
CA ALA A 180 -12.44 -13.81 3.76
C ALA A 180 -11.85 -12.52 4.37
N PHE A 181 -11.55 -12.54 5.67
CA PHE A 181 -10.87 -11.45 6.36
C PHE A 181 -9.52 -11.12 5.72
N SER A 182 -8.65 -12.12 5.55
CA SER A 182 -7.30 -11.92 4.97
C SER A 182 -7.37 -11.31 3.58
N HIS A 183 -8.32 -11.75 2.77
CA HIS A 183 -8.52 -11.18 1.43
C HIS A 183 -8.97 -9.73 1.49
N GLU A 184 -9.97 -9.39 2.29
CA GLU A 184 -10.46 -8.03 2.39
C GLU A 184 -9.36 -7.07 2.90
N MET A 185 -8.59 -7.49 3.91
CA MET A 185 -7.45 -6.71 4.41
C MET A 185 -6.39 -6.52 3.33
N SER A 186 -6.08 -7.58 2.57
CA SER A 186 -5.12 -7.49 1.45
C SER A 186 -5.59 -6.53 0.36
N SER A 187 -6.86 -6.56 0.02
CA SER A 187 -7.46 -5.64 -0.95
C SER A 187 -7.43 -4.18 -0.45
N VAL A 188 -7.61 -3.95 0.87
CA VAL A 188 -7.41 -2.60 1.44
C VAL A 188 -5.95 -2.17 1.31
N VAL A 189 -4.98 -3.03 1.67
CA VAL A 189 -3.54 -2.74 1.50
C VAL A 189 -3.23 -2.32 0.06
N GLU A 190 -3.70 -3.08 -0.92
CA GLU A 190 -3.47 -2.79 -2.34
C GLU A 190 -4.11 -1.47 -2.79
N SER A 191 -5.28 -1.13 -2.25
CA SER A 191 -5.95 0.15 -2.54
C SER A 191 -5.16 1.38 -2.08
N TYR A 192 -4.23 1.18 -1.15
CA TYR A 192 -3.29 2.20 -0.65
C TYR A 192 -1.86 2.01 -1.19
N ASP A 193 -1.69 1.30 -2.32
CA ASP A 193 -0.40 1.00 -2.96
C ASP A 193 0.58 0.22 -2.06
N GLY A 194 0.07 -0.44 -1.02
CA GLY A 194 0.83 -1.35 -0.18
C GLY A 194 0.99 -2.74 -0.82
N PHE A 195 1.82 -3.55 -0.21
CA PHE A 195 2.10 -4.92 -0.59
C PHE A 195 1.86 -5.86 0.58
N VAL A 196 1.25 -7.01 0.33
CA VAL A 196 1.16 -8.08 1.32
C VAL A 196 2.47 -8.88 1.29
N LEU A 197 3.10 -9.01 2.45
CA LEU A 197 4.30 -9.84 2.61
C LEU A 197 3.92 -11.31 2.77
N LYS A 198 3.09 -11.57 3.76
CA LYS A 198 2.64 -12.93 4.12
C LYS A 198 1.47 -12.90 5.10
N TYR A 199 0.82 -14.05 5.24
CA TYR A 199 -0.13 -14.33 6.30
C TYR A 199 0.53 -15.21 7.36
N VAL A 200 0.27 -14.92 8.63
CA VAL A 200 0.77 -15.72 9.76
C VAL A 200 -0.42 -16.02 10.67
N GLY A 201 -0.98 -17.22 10.53
CA GLY A 201 -2.25 -17.56 11.18
C GLY A 201 -3.38 -16.64 10.70
N ASP A 202 -3.90 -15.84 11.60
CA ASP A 202 -4.94 -14.83 11.36
C ASP A 202 -4.38 -13.42 11.13
N ALA A 203 -3.05 -13.26 11.20
CA ALA A 203 -2.42 -11.97 10.96
C ALA A 203 -2.07 -11.74 9.48
N VAL A 204 -2.26 -10.51 9.02
CA VAL A 204 -1.79 -10.02 7.72
C VAL A 204 -0.60 -9.12 7.95
N ILE A 205 0.53 -9.43 7.33
CA ILE A 205 1.73 -8.61 7.36
C ILE A 205 1.86 -7.91 6.02
N ALA A 206 1.90 -6.59 6.04
CA ALA A 206 2.00 -5.75 4.87
C ALA A 206 3.19 -4.79 4.98
N PHE A 207 3.61 -4.25 3.83
CA PHE A 207 4.66 -3.24 3.77
C PHE A 207 4.37 -2.20 2.69
N PHE A 208 4.92 -0.99 2.89
CA PHE A 208 4.84 0.12 1.96
C PHE A 208 6.26 0.65 1.74
N PRO A 209 6.77 0.67 0.49
CA PRO A 209 8.08 1.26 0.19
C PRO A 209 8.10 2.76 0.50
N SER A 210 9.01 3.21 1.37
CA SER A 210 9.06 4.59 1.86
C SER A 210 10.25 5.40 1.32
N GLY A 211 11.06 4.82 0.43
CA GLY A 211 12.32 5.40 -0.02
C GLY A 211 12.22 6.76 -0.72
N PHE A 212 11.11 7.07 -1.40
CA PHE A 212 10.95 8.34 -2.11
C PHE A 212 10.31 9.45 -1.24
N ASN A 213 9.30 9.10 -0.47
CA ASN A 213 8.59 10.05 0.39
C ASN A 213 8.06 9.35 1.65
N LYS A 214 8.87 9.35 2.69
CA LYS A 214 8.54 8.71 3.97
C LYS A 214 7.30 9.31 4.63
N TYR A 215 7.14 10.63 4.56
CA TYR A 215 6.01 11.35 5.16
C TYR A 215 4.69 10.89 4.55
N LEU A 216 4.57 10.98 3.23
CA LEU A 216 3.36 10.56 2.52
C LEU A 216 3.07 9.07 2.73
N THR A 217 4.12 8.22 2.75
CA THR A 217 3.95 6.78 2.93
C THR A 217 3.46 6.43 4.33
N CYS A 218 3.95 7.12 5.37
CA CYS A 218 3.47 6.93 6.74
C CYS A 218 2.01 7.35 6.90
N ASP A 219 1.61 8.53 6.40
CA ASP A 219 0.22 8.96 6.40
C ASP A 219 -0.69 8.01 5.63
N LYS A 220 -0.23 7.50 4.47
CA LYS A 220 -0.96 6.53 3.65
C LYS A 220 -1.17 5.21 4.40
N ALA A 221 -0.16 4.71 5.11
CA ALA A 221 -0.26 3.49 5.91
C ALA A 221 -1.25 3.66 7.07
N VAL A 222 -1.26 4.81 7.74
CA VAL A 222 -2.24 5.11 8.80
C VAL A 222 -3.65 5.16 8.25
N ARG A 223 -3.88 5.83 7.11
CA ARG A 223 -5.20 5.85 6.44
C ARG A 223 -5.66 4.47 6.00
N CYS A 224 -4.73 3.63 5.53
CA CYS A 224 -5.00 2.24 5.21
C CYS A 224 -5.53 1.49 6.45
N ALA A 225 -4.86 1.65 7.60
CA ALA A 225 -5.27 1.03 8.85
C ALA A 225 -6.65 1.53 9.34
N GLU A 226 -6.95 2.82 9.22
CA GLU A 226 -8.28 3.39 9.52
C GLU A 226 -9.37 2.76 8.63
N SER A 227 -9.09 2.64 7.33
CA SER A 227 -10.01 2.01 6.39
C SER A 227 -10.24 0.54 6.70
N MET A 228 -9.22 -0.21 7.14
CA MET A 228 -9.36 -1.59 7.58
C MET A 228 -10.33 -1.71 8.76
N ILE A 229 -10.17 -0.88 9.79
CA ILE A 229 -11.07 -0.87 10.96
C ILE A 229 -12.49 -0.53 10.52
N THR A 230 -12.66 0.48 9.65
CA THR A 230 -13.97 0.88 9.13
C THR A 230 -14.62 -0.25 8.34
N VAL A 231 -13.90 -0.89 7.41
CA VAL A 231 -14.41 -2.02 6.61
C VAL A 231 -14.87 -3.16 7.51
N VAL A 232 -14.12 -3.48 8.56
CA VAL A 232 -14.51 -4.54 9.50
C VAL A 232 -15.71 -4.14 10.32
N THR A 233 -15.71 -2.95 10.90
CA THR A 233 -16.77 -2.54 11.85
C THR A 233 -18.09 -2.23 11.17
N THR A 234 -18.08 -1.52 10.04
CA THR A 234 -19.29 -1.08 9.34
C THR A 234 -19.67 -1.98 8.16
N GLY A 235 -18.69 -2.70 7.58
CA GLY A 235 -18.91 -3.58 6.44
C GLY A 235 -19.12 -5.04 6.83
N LEU A 236 -18.13 -5.67 7.47
CA LEU A 236 -18.11 -7.11 7.69
C LEU A 236 -18.93 -7.55 8.91
N ASN A 237 -18.81 -6.85 10.05
CA ASN A 237 -19.50 -7.24 11.27
C ASN A 237 -21.03 -7.28 11.15
N PRO A 238 -21.71 -6.36 10.44
CA PRO A 238 -23.13 -6.47 10.19
C PRO A 238 -23.55 -7.74 9.42
N ILE A 239 -22.68 -8.21 8.50
CA ILE A 239 -22.92 -9.46 7.77
C ILE A 239 -22.73 -10.65 8.72
N LEU A 240 -21.61 -10.69 9.43
CA LEU A 240 -21.29 -11.76 10.37
C LEU A 240 -22.40 -11.95 11.40
N SER A 241 -22.93 -10.85 11.95
CA SER A 241 -24.02 -10.86 12.92
C SER A 241 -25.30 -11.49 12.39
N LYS A 242 -25.62 -11.38 11.09
CA LYS A 242 -26.82 -12.02 10.49
C LYS A 242 -26.76 -13.55 10.47
N TYR A 243 -25.58 -14.12 10.67
CA TYR A 243 -25.31 -15.55 10.59
C TYR A 243 -24.74 -16.13 11.89
N ASP A 244 -24.94 -15.43 12.99
CA ASP A 244 -24.46 -15.83 14.33
C ASP A 244 -22.95 -16.06 14.42
N TYR A 245 -22.16 -15.33 13.58
CA TYR A 245 -20.72 -15.30 13.69
C TYR A 245 -20.24 -14.20 14.66
N PRO A 246 -19.11 -14.41 15.33
CA PRO A 246 -18.56 -13.41 16.24
C PRO A 246 -18.13 -12.15 15.48
N ALA A 247 -18.34 -10.98 16.09
CA ALA A 247 -17.84 -9.72 15.57
C ALA A 247 -16.31 -9.71 15.62
N LEU A 248 -15.69 -9.31 14.50
CA LEU A 248 -14.24 -9.17 14.37
C LEU A 248 -13.79 -7.82 14.93
N LYS A 249 -12.64 -7.82 15.58
CA LYS A 249 -11.92 -6.62 16.04
C LYS A 249 -10.47 -6.74 15.63
N LEU A 250 -9.85 -5.63 15.26
CA LEU A 250 -8.46 -5.57 14.79
C LEU A 250 -7.53 -4.96 15.82
N LYS A 251 -6.27 -5.37 15.78
CA LYS A 251 -5.13 -4.66 16.35
C LYS A 251 -4.17 -4.36 15.21
N ILE A 252 -3.77 -3.11 15.03
CA ILE A 252 -2.89 -2.73 13.94
C ILE A 252 -1.69 -1.99 14.52
N GLY A 253 -0.49 -2.53 14.25
CA GLY A 253 0.79 -1.91 14.58
C GLY A 253 1.50 -1.47 13.31
N ILE A 254 2.12 -0.28 13.33
CA ILE A 254 2.82 0.29 12.18
C ILE A 254 4.15 0.89 12.64
N ASP A 255 5.23 0.59 11.93
CA ASP A 255 6.50 1.28 12.13
C ASP A 255 7.28 1.44 10.83
N GLU A 256 8.22 2.40 10.80
CA GLU A 256 9.06 2.72 9.64
C GLU A 256 10.54 2.52 9.97
N GLY A 257 11.29 1.99 9.00
CA GLY A 257 12.73 1.93 9.10
C GLY A 257 13.40 1.11 8.01
N GLU A 258 14.71 1.05 8.07
CA GLU A 258 15.54 0.23 7.19
C GLU A 258 15.38 -1.26 7.51
N ASN A 259 15.21 -2.04 6.47
CA ASN A 259 15.12 -3.49 6.54
C ASN A 259 15.93 -4.13 5.42
N VAL A 260 16.40 -5.36 5.64
CA VAL A 260 17.13 -6.16 4.64
C VAL A 260 16.15 -7.13 4.00
N VAL A 261 16.16 -7.19 2.67
CA VAL A 261 15.43 -8.20 1.92
C VAL A 261 16.29 -9.45 1.79
N VAL A 262 15.78 -10.57 2.24
CA VAL A 262 16.49 -11.86 2.23
C VAL A 262 15.74 -12.87 1.38
N GLN A 263 16.49 -13.73 0.69
CA GLN A 263 15.98 -14.89 -0.02
C GLN A 263 16.46 -16.16 0.67
N TYR A 264 15.53 -17.05 1.02
CA TYR A 264 15.86 -18.35 1.63
C TYR A 264 16.04 -19.42 0.55
N GLY A 265 17.24 -19.53 0.02
CA GLY A 265 17.61 -20.46 -1.04
C GLY A 265 18.11 -19.77 -2.31
N TYR A 266 18.53 -20.58 -3.29
CA TYR A 266 19.17 -20.08 -4.52
C TYR A 266 18.26 -20.08 -5.74
N ASP A 267 17.11 -20.72 -5.67
CA ASP A 267 16.17 -20.83 -6.76
C ASP A 267 15.25 -19.62 -6.88
N ARG A 268 14.80 -19.30 -8.08
CA ARG A 268 13.83 -18.22 -8.32
C ARG A 268 12.49 -18.42 -7.59
N SER A 269 12.15 -19.63 -7.22
CA SER A 269 10.96 -19.99 -6.44
C SER A 269 11.17 -19.87 -4.94
N SER A 270 12.42 -19.65 -4.47
CA SER A 270 12.72 -19.53 -3.05
C SER A 270 11.98 -18.37 -2.42
N GLN A 271 11.53 -18.60 -1.19
CA GLN A 271 10.81 -17.59 -0.40
C GLN A 271 11.69 -16.37 -0.14
N ILE A 272 11.09 -15.20 -0.25
CA ILE A 272 11.71 -13.92 0.08
C ILE A 272 11.01 -13.35 1.32
N ASP A 273 11.78 -12.80 2.21
CA ASP A 273 11.28 -12.19 3.44
C ASP A 273 12.01 -10.88 3.75
N ILE A 274 11.53 -10.16 4.75
CA ILE A 274 12.08 -8.91 5.25
C ILE A 274 12.63 -9.16 6.65
N LEU A 275 13.89 -8.80 6.87
CA LEU A 275 14.54 -8.85 8.17
C LEU A 275 14.95 -7.46 8.61
N GLY A 276 14.67 -7.13 9.86
CA GLY A 276 15.09 -5.86 10.44
C GLY A 276 14.50 -5.60 11.81
N TYR A 277 15.07 -4.60 12.47
CA TYR A 277 14.59 -4.15 13.77
C TYR A 277 13.11 -3.71 13.68
N THR A 278 12.74 -3.00 12.61
CA THR A 278 11.39 -2.51 12.35
C THR A 278 10.35 -3.65 12.35
N MET A 279 10.66 -4.79 11.73
CA MET A 279 9.77 -5.96 11.74
C MET A 279 9.44 -6.43 13.16
N ASN A 280 10.48 -6.56 14.01
CA ASN A 280 10.33 -7.04 15.39
C ASN A 280 9.56 -6.03 16.26
N VAL A 281 9.89 -4.74 16.12
CA VAL A 281 9.22 -3.66 16.86
C VAL A 281 7.75 -3.59 16.44
N THR A 282 7.44 -3.63 15.15
CA THR A 282 6.05 -3.55 14.66
C THR A 282 5.21 -4.72 15.18
N ALA A 283 5.75 -5.94 15.18
CA ALA A 283 5.07 -7.10 15.76
C ALA A 283 4.76 -6.88 17.25
N LYS A 284 5.72 -6.34 18.01
CA LYS A 284 5.54 -6.06 19.43
C LYS A 284 4.56 -4.91 19.68
N ILE A 285 4.61 -3.84 18.86
CA ILE A 285 3.60 -2.76 18.90
C ILE A 285 2.20 -3.33 18.72
N THR A 286 2.00 -4.22 17.74
CA THR A 286 0.70 -4.86 17.51
C THR A 286 0.23 -5.66 18.72
N SER A 287 1.15 -6.36 19.40
CA SER A 287 0.80 -7.18 20.57
C SER A 287 0.25 -6.37 21.75
N ILE A 288 0.71 -5.13 21.94
CA ILE A 288 0.26 -4.24 23.01
C ILE A 288 -0.88 -3.30 22.59
N THR A 289 -1.27 -3.34 21.30
CA THR A 289 -2.34 -2.52 20.77
C THR A 289 -3.71 -3.05 21.22
N GLY A 290 -4.59 -2.15 21.63
CA GLY A 290 -5.95 -2.49 22.03
C GLY A 290 -6.87 -2.85 20.85
N PRO A 291 -8.03 -3.46 21.14
CA PRO A 291 -9.02 -3.82 20.12
C PRO A 291 -9.54 -2.60 19.34
N ASN A 292 -9.60 -2.71 18.03
CA ASN A 292 -9.97 -1.64 17.09
C ASN A 292 -9.14 -0.36 17.26
N LYS A 293 -7.86 -0.54 17.65
CA LYS A 293 -6.90 0.56 17.75
C LYS A 293 -5.76 0.39 16.76
N ILE A 294 -5.16 1.52 16.42
CA ILE A 294 -3.95 1.64 15.62
C ILE A 294 -2.86 2.18 16.54
N SER A 295 -1.73 1.50 16.60
CA SER A 295 -0.56 2.01 17.29
C SER A 295 0.61 2.15 16.32
N VAL A 296 1.37 3.22 16.47
CA VAL A 296 2.52 3.53 15.63
C VAL A 296 3.78 3.67 16.46
N GLY A 297 4.90 3.25 15.93
CA GLY A 297 6.21 3.48 16.51
C GLY A 297 6.65 4.94 16.41
N GLU A 298 7.66 5.29 17.19
CA GLU A 298 8.21 6.64 17.23
C GLU A 298 8.66 7.15 15.86
N ASN A 299 9.20 6.28 15.00
CA ASN A 299 9.65 6.65 13.66
C ASN A 299 8.47 7.10 12.78
N VAL A 300 7.39 6.30 12.73
CA VAL A 300 6.17 6.70 12.01
C VAL A 300 5.60 7.98 12.58
N TYR A 301 5.43 8.06 13.92
CA TYR A 301 4.84 9.23 14.55
C TYR A 301 5.53 10.54 14.15
N LYS A 302 6.87 10.56 14.13
CA LYS A 302 7.66 11.74 13.72
C LYS A 302 7.47 12.13 12.25
N LEU A 303 7.08 11.17 11.41
CA LEU A 303 6.89 11.36 9.96
C LEU A 303 5.43 11.64 9.57
N LEU A 304 4.46 11.53 10.50
CA LEU A 304 3.07 11.86 10.23
C LEU A 304 2.87 13.38 10.07
N HIS A 305 1.90 13.73 9.25
CA HIS A 305 1.42 15.11 9.17
C HIS A 305 0.93 15.61 10.55
N PRO A 306 1.16 16.87 10.94
CA PRO A 306 0.76 17.40 12.26
C PRO A 306 -0.69 17.11 12.63
N ASN A 307 -1.64 17.28 11.72
CA ASN A 307 -3.06 16.98 11.97
C ASN A 307 -3.30 15.48 12.25
N THR A 308 -2.49 14.60 11.65
CA THR A 308 -2.55 13.15 11.94
C THR A 308 -1.92 12.85 13.29
N GLN A 309 -0.79 13.51 13.64
CA GLN A 309 -0.13 13.35 14.94
C GLN A 309 -1.05 13.71 16.12
N GLU A 310 -1.84 14.77 16.00
CA GLU A 310 -2.79 15.21 17.04
C GLU A 310 -3.84 14.16 17.41
N ARG A 311 -4.09 13.20 16.51
CA ARG A 311 -5.03 12.09 16.71
C ARG A 311 -4.42 10.91 17.48
N PHE A 312 -3.12 10.98 17.81
CA PHE A 312 -2.41 9.97 18.57
C PHE A 312 -2.03 10.47 19.94
N GLU A 313 -1.93 9.58 20.89
CA GLU A 313 -1.43 9.81 22.24
C GLU A 313 -0.30 8.84 22.59
N LEU A 314 0.62 9.28 23.44
CA LEU A 314 1.73 8.45 23.90
C LEU A 314 1.21 7.31 24.78
N VAL A 315 1.61 6.08 24.49
CA VAL A 315 1.31 4.93 25.36
C VAL A 315 2.19 5.03 26.60
N SER A 316 1.58 5.27 27.76
CA SER A 316 2.29 5.48 29.02
C SER A 316 2.84 4.20 29.65
N ASN A 317 2.18 3.05 29.40
CA ASN A 317 2.58 1.76 29.89
C ASN A 317 2.74 0.76 28.73
N LEU A 318 3.97 0.42 28.43
CA LEU A 318 4.33 -0.54 27.36
C LEU A 318 4.45 -1.98 27.87
N GLY A 319 4.25 -2.20 29.18
CA GLY A 319 4.43 -3.48 29.84
C GLY A 319 5.90 -3.77 30.24
N ASP A 320 6.07 -4.67 31.18
CA ASP A 320 7.39 -4.99 31.78
C ASP A 320 8.35 -5.67 30.79
N ASP A 321 7.84 -6.29 29.74
CA ASP A 321 8.61 -6.98 28.70
C ASP A 321 9.07 -6.06 27.55
N TRP A 322 8.77 -4.76 27.61
CA TRP A 322 9.23 -3.84 26.59
C TRP A 322 10.74 -3.58 26.73
N ARG A 323 11.53 -4.04 25.78
CA ARG A 323 13.00 -3.93 25.77
C ARG A 323 13.54 -3.15 24.56
N TYR A 324 12.64 -2.64 23.72
CA TYR A 324 13.05 -1.93 22.51
C TYR A 324 13.55 -0.53 22.84
N VAL A 325 14.65 -0.17 22.21
CA VAL A 325 15.30 1.14 22.35
C VAL A 325 15.48 1.77 20.96
N ALA A 326 15.44 3.08 20.88
CA ALA A 326 15.72 3.78 19.64
C ALA A 326 17.21 3.62 19.29
N PRO A 327 17.56 3.11 18.10
CA PRO A 327 18.95 2.80 17.75
C PRO A 327 19.90 4.01 17.77
N ASP A 328 19.35 5.20 17.50
CA ASP A 328 20.07 6.48 17.44
C ASP A 328 20.35 7.08 18.83
N THR A 329 19.45 6.88 19.79
CA THR A 329 19.51 7.53 21.10
C THR A 329 19.74 6.58 22.28
N GLY A 330 19.55 5.26 22.08
CA GLY A 330 19.58 4.26 23.16
C GLY A 330 18.44 4.42 24.18
N LYS A 331 17.50 5.36 23.98
CA LYS A 331 16.35 5.56 24.87
C LYS A 331 15.25 4.55 24.56
N ILE A 332 14.37 4.30 25.54
CA ILE A 332 13.20 3.44 25.36
C ILE A 332 12.40 3.93 24.14
N TYR A 333 12.12 3.00 23.23
CA TYR A 333 11.38 3.27 22.00
C TYR A 333 9.92 3.60 22.32
N LYS A 334 9.44 4.74 21.87
CA LYS A 334 8.10 5.24 22.16
C LYS A 334 7.08 4.66 21.19
N VAL A 335 5.88 4.45 21.72
CA VAL A 335 4.71 3.99 20.94
C VAL A 335 3.57 4.98 21.16
N TYR A 336 2.84 5.27 20.12
CA TYR A 336 1.69 6.15 20.13
C TYR A 336 0.46 5.39 19.64
N THR A 337 -0.67 5.57 20.30
CA THR A 337 -1.93 4.91 19.93
C THR A 337 -2.97 5.93 19.49
N PHE A 338 -3.83 5.53 18.58
CA PHE A 338 -4.93 6.35 18.09
C PHE A 338 -5.94 6.59 19.22
N LYS A 339 -6.35 7.84 19.42
CA LYS A 339 -7.27 8.27 20.49
C LYS A 339 -8.65 7.64 20.40
#